data_6a290f15e11f1a792dc2650209272c15
#
_entry.id   6a290f15e11f1a792dc2650209272c15
#
_cell.length_a   1.000
_cell.length_b   1.000
_cell.length_c   1.000
_cell.angle_alpha   90.00
_cell.angle_beta   90.00
_cell.angle_gamma   90.00
#
_symmetry.space_group_name_H-M   'P 1'
#
loop_
_entity.id
_entity.type
_entity.pdbx_description
1 polymer ?
#
loop_
_entity_poly.entity_id
_entity_poly.type
_entity_poly.pdbx_seq_one_letter_code
_entity_poly.pdbx_strand_id
1 'polypeptide(L)'
;MTTKMVFHGSDIEKICAYYHLNKEDIVKFGANVNPLGLSASVKKEIAENIDLFSSYPDRDYVSLRNTIAAYCQIPAEFILPGNGSSELISLLIQERAPKHTLILGPTYSEYSRELSFSGSTQEYYHLREERNFTLDVEDLCKTLENGYDFLILCNPNNPTSSAIMQEDLRKLIAFCADKDIFVMIDETYVEFAPDVEEITAIPLTREFTNLMVLRGVSKFYAAPGMRLGYGITGNMEFLSKMREKQTPWSLNSLGAFAGELMLRDHDYIQETRDLILDERDRMEQELQNIPTFKVYPAYANFILLKIRRDGLTSADVFEACIKKGLMIRDCSSFQCLDGEFVRFCI
;
A
#
# COMPACT_ATOMS: atom_id res chain seq x y z
N MET A 1 -2.57 -27.18 -22.67
CA MET A 1 -2.54 -25.71 -22.52
C MET A 1 -1.30 -25.38 -21.72
N THR A 2 -0.33 -24.69 -22.27
CA THR A 2 0.85 -24.21 -21.54
C THR A 2 0.36 -23.13 -20.57
N THR A 3 0.50 -23.35 -19.29
CA THR A 3 0.17 -22.38 -18.24
C THR A 3 1.01 -21.13 -18.50
N LYS A 4 0.35 -20.00 -18.84
CA LYS A 4 1.06 -18.73 -19.02
C LYS A 4 1.71 -18.31 -17.72
N MET A 5 2.93 -17.78 -17.81
CA MET A 5 3.67 -17.35 -16.62
C MET A 5 3.07 -16.07 -16.07
N VAL A 6 2.76 -16.03 -14.78
CA VAL A 6 2.25 -14.84 -14.08
C VAL A 6 3.44 -14.12 -13.46
N PHE A 7 3.54 -12.80 -13.73
CA PHE A 7 4.62 -11.95 -13.23
C PHE A 7 4.10 -10.98 -12.17
N HIS A 8 4.94 -10.68 -11.18
CA HIS A 8 4.68 -9.57 -10.27
C HIS A 8 4.89 -8.22 -10.98
N GLY A 9 4.16 -7.16 -10.58
CA GLY A 9 4.26 -5.83 -11.21
C GLY A 9 5.65 -5.17 -11.18
N SER A 10 6.60 -5.72 -10.40
CA SER A 10 8.00 -5.27 -10.32
C SER A 10 9.00 -6.21 -10.99
N ASP A 11 8.56 -7.30 -11.61
CA ASP A 11 9.45 -8.35 -12.18
C ASP A 11 10.01 -7.98 -13.57
N ILE A 12 10.40 -6.71 -13.76
CA ILE A 12 10.81 -6.22 -15.09
C ILE A 12 11.98 -7.03 -15.71
N GLU A 13 12.95 -7.43 -14.90
CA GLU A 13 14.10 -8.23 -15.36
C GLU A 13 13.67 -9.60 -15.89
N LYS A 14 12.75 -10.28 -15.20
CA LYS A 14 12.20 -11.57 -15.62
C LYS A 14 11.34 -11.44 -16.87
N ILE A 15 10.54 -10.35 -16.96
CA ILE A 15 9.70 -10.06 -18.12
C ILE A 15 10.57 -9.78 -19.34
N CYS A 16 11.59 -8.93 -19.22
CA CYS A 16 12.54 -8.63 -20.29
C CYS A 16 13.22 -9.90 -20.80
N ALA A 17 13.68 -10.76 -19.89
CA ALA A 17 14.32 -12.02 -20.25
C ALA A 17 13.36 -12.98 -20.98
N TYR A 18 12.10 -13.08 -20.52
CA TYR A 18 11.10 -13.99 -21.08
C TYR A 18 10.60 -13.55 -22.47
N TYR A 19 10.37 -12.24 -22.65
CA TYR A 19 9.85 -11.67 -23.91
C TYR A 19 10.94 -11.14 -24.84
N HIS A 20 12.23 -11.25 -24.47
CA HIS A 20 13.38 -10.75 -25.22
C HIS A 20 13.29 -9.24 -25.55
N LEU A 21 12.91 -8.44 -24.53
CA LEU A 21 12.75 -6.99 -24.62
C LEU A 21 13.89 -6.26 -23.92
N ASN A 22 14.22 -5.03 -24.38
CA ASN A 22 15.11 -4.16 -23.64
C ASN A 22 14.33 -3.40 -22.57
N LYS A 23 14.92 -3.24 -21.40
CA LYS A 23 14.29 -2.57 -20.25
C LYS A 23 13.92 -1.11 -20.52
N GLU A 24 14.73 -0.43 -21.35
CA GLU A 24 14.57 0.96 -21.75
C GLU A 24 13.35 1.17 -22.67
N ASP A 25 12.92 0.13 -23.39
CA ASP A 25 11.79 0.19 -24.31
C ASP A 25 10.45 -0.05 -23.62
N ILE A 26 10.46 -0.27 -22.28
CA ILE A 26 9.24 -0.62 -21.52
C ILE A 26 8.70 0.57 -20.74
N VAL A 27 7.45 0.93 -21.02
CA VAL A 27 6.65 1.84 -20.19
C VAL A 27 5.99 1.04 -19.06
N LYS A 28 6.20 1.48 -17.80
CA LYS A 28 5.86 0.72 -16.60
C LYS A 28 4.51 1.15 -16.02
N PHE A 29 3.44 0.48 -16.41
CA PHE A 29 2.09 0.65 -15.86
C PHE A 29 1.74 -0.40 -14.78
N GLY A 30 2.70 -1.13 -14.25
CA GLY A 30 2.46 -2.24 -13.31
C GLY A 30 2.95 -2.04 -11.88
N ALA A 31 3.88 -1.10 -11.62
CA ALA A 31 4.63 -1.00 -10.38
C ALA A 31 4.01 -0.07 -9.31
N ASN A 32 3.02 0.74 -9.63
CA ASN A 32 2.35 1.73 -8.73
C ASN A 32 3.32 2.73 -8.07
N VAL A 33 4.43 3.05 -8.71
CA VAL A 33 5.42 4.01 -8.21
C VAL A 33 5.21 5.32 -8.96
N ASN A 34 5.26 6.44 -8.25
CA ASN A 34 5.14 7.78 -8.82
C ASN A 34 6.06 7.97 -10.04
N PRO A 35 5.52 8.34 -11.21
CA PRO A 35 6.29 8.47 -12.45
C PRO A 35 7.31 9.62 -12.45
N LEU A 36 7.17 10.63 -11.58
CA LEU A 36 8.14 11.73 -11.43
C LEU A 36 9.50 11.24 -10.94
N GLY A 37 9.54 10.05 -10.31
CA GLY A 37 10.75 9.56 -9.68
C GLY A 37 11.10 10.33 -8.39
N LEU A 38 12.27 10.08 -7.84
CA LEU A 38 12.72 10.76 -6.63
C LEU A 38 12.92 12.26 -6.91
N SER A 39 12.46 13.13 -6.00
CA SER A 39 12.58 14.59 -6.08
C SER A 39 14.02 15.05 -6.38
N ALA A 40 14.16 16.09 -7.17
CA ALA A 40 15.46 16.67 -7.53
C ALA A 40 16.18 17.27 -6.31
N SER A 41 15.44 17.90 -5.40
CA SER A 41 15.95 18.45 -4.14
C SER A 41 16.52 17.33 -3.26
N VAL A 42 15.78 16.24 -3.10
CA VAL A 42 16.19 15.07 -2.31
C VAL A 42 17.44 14.39 -2.91
N LYS A 43 17.48 14.24 -4.26
CA LYS A 43 18.69 13.70 -4.95
C LYS A 43 19.93 14.52 -4.67
N LYS A 44 19.82 15.85 -4.72
CA LYS A 44 20.94 16.78 -4.47
C LYS A 44 21.41 16.64 -3.03
N GLU A 45 20.51 16.75 -2.06
CA GLU A 45 20.85 16.65 -0.63
C GLU A 45 21.50 15.30 -0.28
N ILE A 46 21.02 14.19 -0.87
CA ILE A 46 21.64 12.87 -0.67
C ILE A 46 23.08 12.87 -1.20
N ALA A 47 23.32 13.43 -2.39
CA ALA A 47 24.65 13.44 -3.00
C ALA A 47 25.64 14.30 -2.17
N GLU A 48 25.17 15.40 -1.59
CA GLU A 48 25.98 16.29 -0.74
C GLU A 48 26.24 15.70 0.67
N ASN A 49 25.45 14.74 1.12
CA ASN A 49 25.52 14.13 2.44
C ASN A 49 25.86 12.63 2.40
N ILE A 50 26.56 12.16 1.38
CA ILE A 50 26.88 10.73 1.18
C ILE A 50 27.66 10.11 2.35
N ASP A 51 28.41 10.93 3.09
CA ASP A 51 29.19 10.50 4.25
C ASP A 51 28.34 10.01 5.43
N LEU A 52 27.01 10.22 5.39
CA LEU A 52 26.07 9.63 6.36
C LEU A 52 26.18 8.10 6.43
N PHE A 53 26.62 7.43 5.35
CA PHE A 53 26.87 5.98 5.36
C PHE A 53 28.02 5.54 6.27
N SER A 54 28.89 6.46 6.67
CA SER A 54 30.02 6.17 7.54
C SER A 54 29.65 6.08 9.02
N SER A 55 28.38 6.34 9.37
CA SER A 55 27.88 6.36 10.76
C SER A 55 26.56 5.59 10.88
N TYR A 56 26.36 4.98 12.08
CA TYR A 56 25.05 4.48 12.45
C TYR A 56 24.03 5.63 12.54
N PRO A 57 22.77 5.42 12.17
CA PRO A 57 21.73 6.41 12.43
C PRO A 57 21.46 6.57 13.92
N ASP A 58 20.76 7.64 14.31
CA ASP A 58 20.17 7.76 15.65
C ASP A 58 19.31 6.53 15.95
N ARG A 59 19.60 5.87 17.06
CA ARG A 59 18.92 4.63 17.46
C ARG A 59 17.41 4.79 17.62
N ASP A 60 16.99 5.97 18.08
CA ASP A 60 15.59 6.29 18.37
C ASP A 60 14.93 7.07 17.23
N TYR A 61 15.68 7.41 16.17
CA TYR A 61 15.22 8.18 15.01
C TYR A 61 14.43 9.44 15.39
N VAL A 62 14.90 10.17 16.40
CA VAL A 62 14.18 11.31 17.01
C VAL A 62 13.82 12.38 15.98
N SER A 63 14.75 12.79 15.12
CA SER A 63 14.52 13.79 14.08
C SER A 63 13.47 13.31 13.06
N LEU A 64 13.60 12.07 12.58
CA LEU A 64 12.66 11.49 11.65
C LEU A 64 11.25 11.35 12.26
N ARG A 65 11.14 10.89 13.50
CA ARG A 65 9.86 10.78 14.21
C ARG A 65 9.18 12.14 14.37
N ASN A 66 9.94 13.19 14.71
CA ASN A 66 9.41 14.55 14.79
C ASN A 66 8.94 15.06 13.42
N THR A 67 9.63 14.72 12.33
CA THR A 67 9.24 15.09 10.98
C THR A 67 7.96 14.37 10.56
N ILE A 68 7.85 13.05 10.82
CA ILE A 68 6.64 12.28 10.56
C ILE A 68 5.47 12.83 11.42
N ALA A 69 5.73 13.16 12.68
CA ALA A 69 4.75 13.74 13.59
C ALA A 69 4.16 15.06 13.06
N ALA A 70 5.01 15.94 12.56
CA ALA A 70 4.58 17.19 11.94
C ALA A 70 3.79 16.95 10.64
N TYR A 71 4.24 16.03 9.79
CA TYR A 71 3.57 15.67 8.53
C TYR A 71 2.19 15.04 8.76
N CYS A 72 2.09 14.13 9.72
CA CYS A 72 0.85 13.41 10.05
C CYS A 72 -0.02 14.11 11.11
N GLN A 73 0.44 15.23 11.68
CA GLN A 73 -0.23 15.97 12.77
C GLN A 73 -0.57 15.08 13.97
N ILE A 74 0.37 14.21 14.38
CA ILE A 74 0.22 13.22 15.45
C ILE A 74 1.39 13.32 16.45
N PRO A 75 1.25 12.89 17.73
CA PRO A 75 2.38 12.87 18.67
C PRO A 75 3.53 11.99 18.18
N ALA A 76 4.78 12.44 18.33
CA ALA A 76 5.96 11.70 17.88
C ALA A 76 6.15 10.36 18.63
N GLU A 77 5.65 10.25 19.85
CA GLU A 77 5.66 9.00 20.62
C GLU A 77 4.80 7.90 20.03
N PHE A 78 3.78 8.22 19.20
CA PHE A 78 2.92 7.25 18.52
C PHE A 78 3.60 6.59 17.32
N ILE A 79 4.79 7.06 16.91
CA ILE A 79 5.43 6.68 15.66
C ILE A 79 6.54 5.66 15.88
N LEU A 80 6.53 4.61 15.05
CA LEU A 80 7.59 3.62 14.92
C LEU A 80 8.09 3.60 13.46
N PRO A 81 9.27 4.18 13.16
CA PRO A 81 9.92 4.01 11.86
C PRO A 81 10.42 2.57 11.68
N GLY A 82 10.45 2.08 10.43
CA GLY A 82 10.95 0.74 10.11
C GLY A 82 11.54 0.65 8.71
N ASN A 83 12.17 -0.47 8.43
CA ASN A 83 12.81 -0.79 7.16
C ASN A 83 11.76 -1.17 6.08
N GLY A 84 10.94 -0.19 5.72
CA GLY A 84 9.73 -0.34 4.90
C GLY A 84 8.54 -0.84 5.72
N SER A 85 7.34 -0.68 5.17
CA SER A 85 6.10 -1.20 5.79
C SER A 85 6.13 -2.72 5.99
N SER A 86 6.89 -3.45 5.18
CA SER A 86 7.03 -4.92 5.29
C SER A 86 7.62 -5.36 6.62
N GLU A 87 8.64 -4.68 7.15
CA GLU A 87 9.18 -4.96 8.49
C GLU A 87 8.11 -4.72 9.56
N LEU A 88 7.37 -3.63 9.44
CA LEU A 88 6.33 -3.26 10.41
C LEU A 88 5.15 -4.22 10.40
N ILE A 89 4.73 -4.71 9.22
CA ILE A 89 3.72 -5.77 9.09
C ILE A 89 4.17 -7.03 9.82
N SER A 90 5.42 -7.47 9.59
CA SER A 90 5.98 -8.65 10.23
C SER A 90 6.06 -8.50 11.75
N LEU A 91 6.59 -7.37 12.24
CA LEU A 91 6.68 -7.07 13.68
C LEU A 91 5.32 -7.00 14.35
N LEU A 92 4.33 -6.36 13.70
CA LEU A 92 2.99 -6.24 14.20
C LEU A 92 2.34 -7.62 14.36
N ILE A 93 2.42 -8.47 13.33
CA ILE A 93 1.90 -9.83 13.35
C ILE A 93 2.60 -10.68 14.43
N GLN A 94 3.92 -10.56 14.57
CA GLN A 94 4.68 -11.27 15.59
C GLN A 94 4.33 -10.81 17.02
N GLU A 95 4.06 -9.52 17.22
CA GLU A 95 3.68 -9.01 18.54
C GLU A 95 2.23 -9.35 18.88
N ARG A 96 1.31 -9.18 17.93
CA ARG A 96 -0.11 -9.53 18.14
C ARG A 96 -0.32 -11.03 18.28
N ALA A 97 0.48 -11.84 17.57
CA ALA A 97 0.35 -13.29 17.51
C ALA A 97 -1.11 -13.74 17.30
N PRO A 98 -1.79 -13.24 16.23
CA PRO A 98 -3.21 -13.46 16.04
C PRO A 98 -3.50 -14.95 15.84
N LYS A 99 -4.66 -15.39 16.31
CA LYS A 99 -5.13 -16.77 16.14
C LYS A 99 -6.01 -16.91 14.91
N HIS A 100 -6.90 -15.93 14.71
CA HIS A 100 -7.87 -15.97 13.62
C HIS A 100 -7.99 -14.58 12.97
N THR A 101 -7.43 -14.44 11.77
CA THR A 101 -7.33 -13.18 11.04
C THR A 101 -8.31 -13.11 9.90
N LEU A 102 -9.03 -11.98 9.78
CA LEU A 102 -9.81 -11.63 8.60
C LEU A 102 -9.03 -10.61 7.76
N ILE A 103 -8.89 -10.88 6.46
CA ILE A 103 -8.23 -10.00 5.49
C ILE A 103 -9.27 -9.47 4.52
N LEU A 104 -9.33 -8.15 4.33
CA LEU A 104 -10.19 -7.56 3.30
C LEU A 104 -9.60 -7.86 1.91
N GLY A 105 -10.32 -8.62 1.10
CA GLY A 105 -9.85 -9.05 -0.22
C GLY A 105 -10.77 -8.67 -1.37
N PRO A 106 -10.22 -8.57 -2.58
CA PRO A 106 -8.84 -8.83 -2.99
C PRO A 106 -7.86 -7.79 -2.43
N THR A 107 -6.63 -8.19 -2.07
CA THR A 107 -5.64 -7.25 -1.55
C THR A 107 -4.20 -7.77 -1.73
N TYR A 108 -3.23 -7.07 -1.15
CA TYR A 108 -1.82 -7.36 -1.25
C TYR A 108 -1.45 -8.69 -0.57
N SER A 109 -0.77 -9.57 -1.30
CA SER A 109 -0.50 -10.96 -0.89
C SER A 109 0.46 -11.11 0.30
N GLU A 110 1.27 -10.08 0.59
CA GLU A 110 2.25 -10.19 1.69
C GLU A 110 1.59 -10.26 3.07
N TYR A 111 0.37 -9.77 3.25
CA TYR A 111 -0.35 -9.95 4.51
C TYR A 111 -0.58 -11.44 4.80
N SER A 112 -1.12 -12.16 3.83
CA SER A 112 -1.34 -13.61 3.92
C SER A 112 -0.02 -14.37 4.09
N ARG A 113 1.03 -13.95 3.37
CA ARG A 113 2.35 -14.54 3.49
C ARG A 113 2.91 -14.39 4.91
N GLU A 114 2.90 -13.19 5.49
CA GLU A 114 3.41 -12.95 6.85
C GLU A 114 2.59 -13.71 7.90
N LEU A 115 1.27 -13.76 7.75
CA LEU A 115 0.39 -14.54 8.63
C LEU A 115 0.71 -16.05 8.57
N SER A 116 1.10 -16.58 7.41
CA SER A 116 1.46 -18.00 7.26
C SER A 116 2.66 -18.42 8.13
N PHE A 117 3.52 -17.46 8.51
CA PHE A 117 4.66 -17.71 9.42
C PHE A 117 4.27 -17.60 10.90
N SER A 118 3.13 -16.98 11.22
CA SER A 118 2.67 -16.82 12.61
C SER A 118 1.84 -18.00 13.14
N GLY A 119 1.40 -18.89 12.24
CA GLY A 119 0.46 -19.96 12.58
C GLY A 119 -0.99 -19.50 12.73
N SER A 120 -1.31 -18.27 12.38
CA SER A 120 -2.69 -17.74 12.34
C SER A 120 -3.51 -18.46 11.29
N THR A 121 -4.75 -18.83 11.62
CA THR A 121 -5.75 -19.12 10.59
C THR A 121 -6.18 -17.82 9.95
N GLN A 122 -6.39 -17.84 8.62
CA GLN A 122 -6.69 -16.63 7.87
C GLN A 122 -7.83 -16.88 6.89
N GLU A 123 -8.73 -15.92 6.83
CA GLU A 123 -9.86 -15.91 5.90
C GLU A 123 -9.95 -14.57 5.20
N TYR A 124 -10.67 -14.54 4.06
CA TYR A 124 -10.87 -13.32 3.29
C TYR A 124 -12.33 -12.89 3.35
N TYR A 125 -12.55 -11.62 3.69
CA TYR A 125 -13.81 -10.94 3.41
C TYR A 125 -13.76 -10.43 1.97
N HIS A 126 -14.66 -10.91 1.11
CA HIS A 126 -14.65 -10.59 -0.31
C HIS A 126 -15.40 -9.28 -0.58
N LEU A 127 -14.66 -8.24 -1.00
CA LEU A 127 -15.28 -7.05 -1.58
C LEU A 127 -16.04 -7.43 -2.86
N ARG A 128 -17.27 -6.98 -2.97
CA ARG A 128 -18.17 -7.38 -4.05
C ARG A 128 -18.00 -6.46 -5.27
N GLU A 129 -17.85 -7.08 -6.45
CA GLU A 129 -17.75 -6.36 -7.72
C GLU A 129 -19.00 -5.52 -8.01
N GLU A 130 -20.20 -6.04 -7.69
CA GLU A 130 -21.49 -5.37 -7.90
C GLU A 130 -21.59 -4.05 -7.13
N ARG A 131 -20.79 -3.89 -6.07
CA ARG A 131 -20.66 -2.65 -5.29
C ARG A 131 -19.41 -1.85 -5.68
N ASN A 132 -18.82 -2.10 -6.85
CA ASN A 132 -17.55 -1.52 -7.28
C ASN A 132 -16.42 -1.68 -6.23
N PHE A 133 -16.39 -2.82 -5.53
CA PHE A 133 -15.45 -3.12 -4.45
C PHE A 133 -15.50 -2.14 -3.26
N THR A 134 -16.60 -1.41 -3.09
CA THR A 134 -16.84 -0.59 -1.90
C THR A 134 -17.22 -1.49 -0.71
N LEU A 135 -16.64 -1.22 0.45
CA LEU A 135 -16.89 -1.97 1.67
C LEU A 135 -18.34 -1.78 2.16
N ASP A 136 -18.96 -2.88 2.56
CA ASP A 136 -20.17 -2.89 3.37
C ASP A 136 -19.78 -3.09 4.84
N VAL A 137 -19.76 -2.00 5.60
CA VAL A 137 -19.29 -2.03 7.01
C VAL A 137 -20.21 -2.88 7.88
N GLU A 138 -21.52 -2.83 7.67
CA GLU A 138 -22.49 -3.63 8.45
C GLU A 138 -22.32 -5.13 8.19
N ASP A 139 -22.11 -5.51 6.94
CA ASP A 139 -21.89 -6.90 6.52
C ASP A 139 -20.53 -7.41 7.05
N LEU A 140 -19.49 -6.58 7.01
CA LEU A 140 -18.19 -6.91 7.59
C LEU A 140 -18.27 -7.07 9.11
N CYS A 141 -18.97 -6.18 9.84
CA CYS A 141 -19.17 -6.30 11.28
C CYS A 141 -19.86 -7.63 11.65
N LYS A 142 -20.90 -8.03 10.89
CA LYS A 142 -21.55 -9.35 11.09
C LYS A 142 -20.58 -10.51 10.87
N THR A 143 -19.72 -10.40 9.86
CA THR A 143 -18.69 -11.42 9.59
C THR A 143 -17.71 -11.53 10.75
N LEU A 144 -17.27 -10.39 11.33
CA LEU A 144 -16.34 -10.33 12.45
C LEU A 144 -16.89 -10.95 13.75
N GLU A 145 -18.20 -11.13 13.89
CA GLU A 145 -18.80 -11.84 15.01
C GLU A 145 -18.44 -13.33 15.08
N ASN A 146 -17.85 -13.91 14.02
CA ASN A 146 -17.41 -15.30 13.96
C ASN A 146 -16.09 -15.60 14.71
N GLY A 147 -15.60 -14.69 15.55
CA GLY A 147 -14.49 -14.96 16.47
C GLY A 147 -13.11 -14.66 15.91
N TYR A 148 -12.98 -13.63 15.07
CA TYR A 148 -11.69 -13.08 14.65
C TYR A 148 -11.08 -12.24 15.77
N ASP A 149 -9.74 -12.22 15.85
CA ASP A 149 -8.98 -11.39 16.79
C ASP A 149 -8.08 -10.36 16.08
N PHE A 150 -8.02 -10.41 14.73
CA PHE A 150 -7.25 -9.49 13.92
C PHE A 150 -7.94 -9.21 12.59
N LEU A 151 -7.95 -7.92 12.19
CA LEU A 151 -8.47 -7.45 10.92
C LEU A 151 -7.39 -6.69 10.15
N ILE A 152 -7.18 -7.03 8.88
CA ILE A 152 -6.23 -6.35 7.99
C ILE A 152 -6.99 -5.66 6.86
N LEU A 153 -6.76 -4.35 6.73
CA LEU A 153 -7.31 -3.48 5.69
C LEU A 153 -6.18 -2.81 4.92
N CYS A 154 -6.40 -2.53 3.63
CA CYS A 154 -5.58 -1.64 2.82
C CYS A 154 -6.46 -0.47 2.34
N ASN A 155 -6.06 0.77 2.60
CA ASN A 155 -6.89 1.96 2.29
C ASN A 155 -6.07 3.14 1.75
N PRO A 156 -6.18 3.51 0.46
CA PRO A 156 -6.92 2.82 -0.62
C PRO A 156 -6.42 1.41 -0.89
N ASN A 157 -7.34 0.53 -1.30
CA ASN A 157 -7.03 -0.88 -1.46
C ASN A 157 -6.29 -1.18 -2.78
N ASN A 158 -5.33 -2.06 -2.74
CA ASN A 158 -4.64 -2.61 -3.90
C ASN A 158 -5.09 -4.08 -4.13
N PRO A 159 -5.74 -4.44 -5.26
CA PRO A 159 -5.69 -3.75 -6.56
C PRO A 159 -6.92 -2.92 -6.92
N THR A 160 -7.94 -2.85 -6.07
CA THR A 160 -9.25 -2.27 -6.43
C THR A 160 -9.25 -0.75 -6.53
N SER A 161 -8.26 -0.08 -5.91
CA SER A 161 -8.20 1.38 -5.76
C SER A 161 -9.40 1.99 -5.00
N SER A 162 -10.29 1.16 -4.44
CA SER A 162 -11.41 1.61 -3.61
C SER A 162 -10.92 2.14 -2.27
N ALA A 163 -11.64 3.12 -1.72
CA ALA A 163 -11.37 3.69 -0.41
C ALA A 163 -12.51 3.46 0.57
N ILE A 164 -12.18 3.43 1.85
CA ILE A 164 -13.10 3.41 2.98
C ILE A 164 -13.05 4.80 3.61
N MET A 165 -14.20 5.44 3.77
CA MET A 165 -14.27 6.78 4.36
C MET A 165 -13.95 6.73 5.85
N GLN A 166 -13.34 7.79 6.39
CA GLN A 166 -12.91 7.87 7.79
C GLN A 166 -14.07 7.61 8.76
N GLU A 167 -15.27 8.08 8.44
CA GLU A 167 -16.46 7.85 9.25
C GLU A 167 -16.83 6.37 9.36
N ASP A 168 -16.70 5.63 8.25
CA ASP A 168 -16.93 4.18 8.20
C ASP A 168 -15.81 3.41 8.89
N LEU A 169 -14.55 3.86 8.74
CA LEU A 169 -13.42 3.33 9.51
C LEU A 169 -13.64 3.51 11.01
N ARG A 170 -14.11 4.67 11.46
CA ARG A 170 -14.42 4.93 12.88
C ARG A 170 -15.45 3.94 13.42
N LYS A 171 -16.56 3.73 12.69
CA LYS A 171 -17.61 2.75 13.08
C LYS A 171 -17.03 1.34 13.18
N LEU A 172 -16.26 0.93 12.19
CA LEU A 172 -15.64 -0.40 12.14
C LEU A 172 -14.64 -0.61 13.26
N ILE A 173 -13.74 0.35 13.52
CA ILE A 173 -12.71 0.26 14.55
C ILE A 173 -13.35 0.24 15.94
N ALA A 174 -14.40 1.03 16.17
CA ALA A 174 -15.16 1.01 17.41
C ALA A 174 -15.81 -0.37 17.66
N PHE A 175 -16.47 -0.95 16.64
CA PHE A 175 -16.99 -2.31 16.71
C PHE A 175 -15.89 -3.33 17.03
N CYS A 176 -14.74 -3.22 16.37
CA CYS A 176 -13.58 -4.10 16.63
C CYS A 176 -13.05 -3.94 18.06
N ALA A 177 -13.04 -2.72 18.62
CA ALA A 177 -12.63 -2.47 20.00
C ALA A 177 -13.55 -3.19 21.01
N ASP A 178 -14.86 -3.13 20.79
CA ASP A 178 -15.87 -3.81 21.64
C ASP A 178 -15.73 -5.35 21.60
N LYS A 179 -15.10 -5.90 20.56
CA LYS A 179 -14.91 -7.34 20.35
C LYS A 179 -13.46 -7.82 20.60
N ASP A 180 -12.57 -6.95 21.09
CA ASP A 180 -11.13 -7.21 21.28
C ASP A 180 -10.41 -7.61 19.97
N ILE A 181 -10.84 -7.06 18.85
CA ILE A 181 -10.23 -7.25 17.53
C ILE A 181 -9.24 -6.11 17.28
N PHE A 182 -7.98 -6.45 17.01
CA PHE A 182 -6.99 -5.45 16.60
C PHE A 182 -7.08 -5.19 15.10
N VAL A 183 -6.93 -3.94 14.68
CA VAL A 183 -7.04 -3.52 13.28
C VAL A 183 -5.71 -2.98 12.78
N MET A 184 -5.20 -3.53 11.69
CA MET A 184 -4.10 -2.97 10.91
C MET A 184 -4.65 -2.35 9.63
N ILE A 185 -4.30 -1.08 9.38
CA ILE A 185 -4.65 -0.38 8.14
C ILE A 185 -3.37 0.02 7.40
N ASP A 186 -3.17 -0.53 6.22
CA ASP A 186 -2.09 -0.14 5.32
C ASP A 186 -2.54 1.02 4.42
N GLU A 187 -1.99 2.19 4.67
CA GLU A 187 -2.25 3.44 3.93
C GLU A 187 -1.12 3.77 2.93
N THR A 188 -0.45 2.78 2.36
CA THR A 188 0.66 2.96 1.40
C THR A 188 0.30 3.85 0.19
N TYR A 189 -0.99 3.99 -0.13
CA TYR A 189 -1.48 4.74 -1.30
C TYR A 189 -2.32 5.97 -0.93
N VAL A 190 -2.43 6.30 0.35
CA VAL A 190 -3.37 7.31 0.84
C VAL A 190 -3.08 8.72 0.29
N GLU A 191 -1.80 9.07 0.13
CA GLU A 191 -1.37 10.39 -0.38
C GLU A 191 -1.85 10.67 -1.82
N PHE A 192 -2.19 9.64 -2.59
CA PHE A 192 -2.73 9.77 -3.95
C PHE A 192 -4.24 10.06 -3.99
N ALA A 193 -4.94 9.97 -2.87
CA ALA A 193 -6.38 10.22 -2.83
C ALA A 193 -6.73 11.70 -3.12
N PRO A 194 -7.90 11.97 -3.69
CA PRO A 194 -8.37 13.35 -3.91
C PRO A 194 -8.41 14.15 -2.61
N ASP A 195 -8.92 13.56 -1.56
CA ASP A 195 -8.88 14.10 -0.20
C ASP A 195 -8.37 13.03 0.78
N VAL A 196 -7.18 13.29 1.34
CA VAL A 196 -6.53 12.37 2.29
C VAL A 196 -7.26 12.36 3.63
N GLU A 197 -7.78 13.52 4.06
CA GLU A 197 -8.43 13.67 5.37
C GLU A 197 -9.76 12.91 5.44
N GLU A 198 -10.44 12.73 4.30
CA GLU A 198 -11.69 11.97 4.24
C GLU A 198 -11.50 10.45 4.40
N ILE A 199 -10.29 9.92 4.18
CA ILE A 199 -10.07 8.47 4.15
C ILE A 199 -8.99 7.98 5.12
N THR A 200 -8.13 8.86 5.67
CA THR A 200 -7.07 8.44 6.59
C THR A 200 -7.60 8.01 7.95
N ALA A 201 -7.04 6.93 8.48
CA ALA A 201 -7.30 6.47 9.85
C ALA A 201 -6.34 7.05 10.89
N ILE A 202 -5.34 7.84 10.47
CA ILE A 202 -4.34 8.39 11.42
C ILE A 202 -4.98 9.14 12.60
N PRO A 203 -5.94 10.07 12.41
CA PRO A 203 -6.56 10.77 13.55
C PRO A 203 -7.23 9.80 14.55
N LEU A 204 -7.73 8.66 14.08
CA LEU A 204 -8.41 7.65 14.90
C LEU A 204 -7.44 6.93 15.86
N THR A 205 -6.13 6.96 15.62
CA THR A 205 -5.13 6.39 16.54
C THR A 205 -5.08 7.11 17.89
N ARG A 206 -5.62 8.34 17.98
CA ARG A 206 -5.78 9.06 19.26
C ARG A 206 -6.96 8.56 20.09
N GLU A 207 -7.93 7.92 19.45
CA GLU A 207 -9.19 7.50 20.05
C GLU A 207 -9.19 6.00 20.37
N PHE A 208 -8.52 5.20 19.51
CA PHE A 208 -8.57 3.76 19.55
C PHE A 208 -7.18 3.14 19.76
N THR A 209 -7.05 2.31 20.80
CA THR A 209 -5.81 1.58 21.11
C THR A 209 -5.71 0.23 20.40
N ASN A 210 -6.78 -0.22 19.75
CA ASN A 210 -6.82 -1.44 18.94
C ASN A 210 -6.50 -1.19 17.45
N LEU A 211 -5.83 -0.08 17.15
CA LEU A 211 -5.52 0.35 15.78
C LEU A 211 -4.03 0.62 15.59
N MET A 212 -3.48 0.14 14.46
CA MET A 212 -2.20 0.60 13.93
C MET A 212 -2.32 0.91 12.44
N VAL A 213 -1.89 2.11 12.05
CA VAL A 213 -1.84 2.57 10.66
C VAL A 213 -0.42 2.49 10.16
N LEU A 214 -0.22 1.95 8.95
CA LEU A 214 1.09 1.83 8.30
C LEU A 214 1.15 2.75 7.08
N ARG A 215 2.26 3.45 6.89
CA ARG A 215 2.59 4.24 5.70
C ARG A 215 4.05 4.03 5.27
N GLY A 216 4.41 4.53 4.09
CA GLY A 216 5.79 4.47 3.62
C GLY A 216 6.06 5.32 2.39
N VAL A 217 7.35 5.56 2.11
CA VAL A 217 7.79 6.44 1.02
C VAL A 217 7.94 5.73 -0.33
N SER A 218 7.62 4.44 -0.40
CA SER A 218 7.92 3.61 -1.57
C SER A 218 7.15 3.99 -2.83
N LYS A 219 5.94 4.53 -2.69
CA LYS A 219 5.00 4.77 -3.80
C LYS A 219 4.91 6.24 -4.15
N PHE A 220 4.36 7.05 -3.25
CA PHE A 220 4.15 8.48 -3.47
C PHE A 220 5.47 9.24 -3.70
N TYR A 221 6.48 8.96 -2.89
CA TYR A 221 7.80 9.60 -3.00
C TYR A 221 8.77 8.90 -3.97
N ALA A 222 8.29 7.93 -4.73
CA ALA A 222 9.09 7.16 -5.69
C ALA A 222 10.39 6.57 -5.12
N ALA A 223 10.39 6.19 -3.85
CA ALA A 223 11.58 5.76 -3.12
C ALA A 223 11.53 4.31 -2.59
N PRO A 224 11.14 3.29 -3.41
CA PRO A 224 11.04 1.92 -2.92
C PRO A 224 12.39 1.34 -2.44
N GLY A 225 13.51 1.80 -3.00
CA GLY A 225 14.85 1.37 -2.62
C GLY A 225 15.37 1.96 -1.30
N MET A 226 14.77 3.05 -0.79
CA MET A 226 15.15 3.65 0.49
C MET A 226 14.72 2.80 1.70
N ARG A 227 13.72 1.94 1.50
CA ARG A 227 13.21 1.04 2.55
C ARG A 227 12.79 1.79 3.80
N LEU A 228 12.04 2.89 3.67
CA LEU A 228 11.43 3.60 4.79
C LEU A 228 9.91 3.37 4.81
N GLY A 229 9.42 2.90 5.95
CA GLY A 229 8.02 2.90 6.34
C GLY A 229 7.88 3.38 7.78
N TYR A 230 6.66 3.67 8.18
CA TYR A 230 6.37 4.01 9.57
C TYR A 230 4.97 3.52 9.96
N GLY A 231 4.86 3.10 11.24
CA GLY A 231 3.61 2.71 11.87
C GLY A 231 3.20 3.74 12.90
N ILE A 232 1.89 3.95 13.04
CA ILE A 232 1.29 4.92 13.96
C ILE A 232 0.22 4.21 14.79
N THR A 233 0.33 4.30 16.11
CA THR A 233 -0.67 3.80 17.07
C THR A 233 -0.65 4.60 18.35
N GLY A 234 -1.80 4.81 18.97
CA GLY A 234 -1.91 5.37 20.33
C GLY A 234 -1.72 4.33 21.43
N ASN A 235 -1.56 3.05 21.09
CA ASN A 235 -1.30 1.99 22.05
C ASN A 235 0.19 1.95 22.43
N MET A 236 0.54 2.70 23.46
CA MET A 236 1.95 2.89 23.88
C MET A 236 2.59 1.59 24.38
N GLU A 237 1.82 0.73 25.04
CA GLU A 237 2.31 -0.57 25.52
C GLU A 237 2.65 -1.48 24.36
N PHE A 238 1.73 -1.60 23.39
CA PHE A 238 1.93 -2.38 22.17
C PHE A 238 3.14 -1.85 21.36
N LEU A 239 3.25 -0.54 21.21
CA LEU A 239 4.34 0.10 20.50
C LEU A 239 5.71 -0.15 21.18
N SER A 240 5.75 -0.14 22.52
CA SER A 240 6.97 -0.47 23.28
C SER A 240 7.41 -1.91 23.02
N LYS A 241 6.50 -2.86 23.03
CA LYS A 241 6.79 -4.27 22.74
C LYS A 241 7.29 -4.48 21.29
N MET A 242 6.71 -3.76 20.32
CA MET A 242 7.21 -3.77 18.96
C MET A 242 8.64 -3.22 18.86
N ARG A 243 8.95 -2.11 19.55
CA ARG A 243 10.33 -1.54 19.61
C ARG A 243 11.34 -2.52 20.19
N GLU A 244 10.98 -3.27 21.22
CA GLU A 244 11.85 -4.27 21.83
C GLU A 244 12.20 -5.42 20.87
N LYS A 245 11.26 -5.79 19.97
CA LYS A 245 11.45 -6.84 18.96
C LYS A 245 12.15 -6.33 17.70
N GLN A 246 12.12 -5.03 17.46
CA GLN A 246 12.74 -4.45 16.26
C GLN A 246 14.26 -4.62 16.33
N THR A 247 14.84 -5.07 15.20
CA THR A 247 16.30 -5.16 15.08
C THR A 247 16.92 -3.77 15.24
N PRO A 248 17.91 -3.58 16.14
CA PRO A 248 18.57 -2.28 16.29
C PRO A 248 19.14 -1.79 14.96
N TRP A 249 18.91 -0.50 14.66
CA TRP A 249 19.35 0.14 13.42
C TRP A 249 18.82 -0.53 12.14
N SER A 250 17.63 -1.13 12.17
CA SER A 250 17.03 -1.79 11.01
C SER A 250 16.80 -0.81 9.86
N LEU A 251 16.40 0.42 10.14
CA LEU A 251 16.30 1.49 9.15
C LEU A 251 17.69 2.12 8.94
N ASN A 252 18.14 2.15 7.69
CA ASN A 252 19.44 2.69 7.31
C ASN A 252 19.49 4.23 7.39
N SER A 253 20.73 4.78 7.55
CA SER A 253 20.97 6.23 7.71
C SER A 253 20.42 7.04 6.54
N LEU A 254 20.57 6.56 5.31
CA LEU A 254 20.07 7.24 4.11
C LEU A 254 18.54 7.29 4.09
N GLY A 255 17.88 6.16 4.42
CA GLY A 255 16.42 6.08 4.49
C GLY A 255 15.84 7.05 5.53
N ALA A 256 16.48 7.16 6.69
CA ALA A 256 16.08 8.11 7.73
C ALA A 256 16.23 9.57 7.26
N PHE A 257 17.42 9.93 6.75
CA PHE A 257 17.72 11.29 6.25
C PHE A 257 16.82 11.68 5.07
N ALA A 258 16.74 10.82 4.05
CA ALA A 258 15.92 11.07 2.87
C ALA A 258 14.43 11.18 3.22
N GLY A 259 13.96 10.40 4.20
CA GLY A 259 12.59 10.47 4.69
C GLY A 259 12.24 11.84 5.26
N GLU A 260 13.16 12.45 6.03
CA GLU A 260 12.96 13.80 6.55
C GLU A 260 12.85 14.85 5.44
N LEU A 261 13.67 14.72 4.40
CA LEU A 261 13.64 15.61 3.25
C LEU A 261 12.34 15.45 2.45
N MET A 262 11.96 14.20 2.13
CA MET A 262 10.76 13.90 1.35
C MET A 262 9.49 14.43 2.00
N LEU A 263 9.32 14.24 3.31
CA LEU A 263 8.13 14.66 4.03
C LEU A 263 8.02 16.19 4.20
N ARG A 264 9.10 16.93 3.95
CA ARG A 264 9.16 18.41 3.96
C ARG A 264 9.15 19.02 2.56
N ASP A 265 9.21 18.22 1.50
CA ASP A 265 9.24 18.70 0.11
C ASP A 265 7.80 18.98 -0.38
N HIS A 266 7.24 20.09 0.10
CA HIS A 266 5.85 20.46 -0.20
C HIS A 266 5.61 20.72 -1.69
N ASP A 267 6.60 21.23 -2.42
CA ASP A 267 6.50 21.48 -3.86
C ASP A 267 6.37 20.16 -4.61
N TYR A 268 7.20 19.16 -4.29
CA TYR A 268 7.11 17.82 -4.88
C TYR A 268 5.79 17.11 -4.52
N ILE A 269 5.33 17.27 -3.27
CA ILE A 269 4.05 16.71 -2.83
C ILE A 269 2.91 17.29 -3.67
N GLN A 270 2.89 18.61 -3.87
CA GLN A 270 1.85 19.27 -4.67
C GLN A 270 1.93 18.88 -6.14
N GLU A 271 3.13 18.93 -6.74
CA GLU A 271 3.35 18.51 -8.14
C GLU A 271 2.89 17.07 -8.39
N THR A 272 3.20 16.18 -7.44
CA THR A 272 2.75 14.77 -7.53
C THR A 272 1.23 14.66 -7.49
N ARG A 273 0.59 15.36 -6.56
CA ARG A 273 -0.87 15.33 -6.42
C ARG A 273 -1.57 15.84 -7.67
N ASP A 274 -1.14 17.01 -8.18
CA ASP A 274 -1.71 17.60 -9.38
C ASP A 274 -1.58 16.65 -10.58
N LEU A 275 -0.38 16.12 -10.82
CA LEU A 275 -0.15 15.17 -11.90
C LEU A 275 -1.04 13.92 -11.78
N ILE A 276 -1.08 13.31 -10.60
CA ILE A 276 -1.81 12.04 -10.43
C ILE A 276 -3.32 12.24 -10.51
N LEU A 277 -3.86 13.32 -9.97
CA LEU A 277 -5.29 13.61 -10.04
C LEU A 277 -5.73 13.88 -11.48
N ASP A 278 -5.02 14.77 -12.20
CA ASP A 278 -5.33 15.12 -13.57
C ASP A 278 -5.21 13.91 -14.51
N GLU A 279 -4.11 13.16 -14.37
CA GLU A 279 -3.85 12.02 -15.25
C GLU A 279 -4.77 10.82 -14.95
N ARG A 280 -5.16 10.61 -13.69
CA ARG A 280 -6.15 9.60 -13.33
C ARG A 280 -7.50 9.89 -13.98
N ASP A 281 -7.97 11.13 -13.88
CA ASP A 281 -9.26 11.54 -14.48
C ASP A 281 -9.21 11.38 -16.01
N ARG A 282 -8.10 11.78 -16.64
CA ARG A 282 -7.89 11.60 -18.06
C ARG A 282 -7.89 10.13 -18.47
N MET A 283 -7.14 9.30 -17.75
CA MET A 283 -7.06 7.86 -18.02
C MET A 283 -8.40 7.15 -17.80
N GLU A 284 -9.13 7.48 -16.75
CA GLU A 284 -10.47 6.92 -16.52
C GLU A 284 -11.40 7.21 -17.70
N GLN A 285 -11.43 8.45 -18.18
CA GLN A 285 -12.24 8.86 -19.34
C GLN A 285 -11.86 8.09 -20.62
N GLU A 286 -10.55 8.01 -20.92
CA GLU A 286 -10.09 7.30 -22.10
C GLU A 286 -10.34 5.79 -22.04
N LEU A 287 -10.14 5.17 -20.87
CA LEU A 287 -10.37 3.75 -20.67
C LEU A 287 -11.87 3.39 -20.73
N GLN A 288 -12.75 4.29 -20.26
CA GLN A 288 -14.22 4.11 -20.39
C GLN A 288 -14.69 4.07 -21.85
N ASN A 289 -13.96 4.72 -22.77
CA ASN A 289 -14.25 4.69 -24.20
C ASN A 289 -13.86 3.35 -24.88
N ILE A 290 -13.19 2.44 -24.16
CA ILE A 290 -12.79 1.13 -24.67
C ILE A 290 -13.86 0.08 -24.27
N PRO A 291 -14.73 -0.39 -25.20
CA PRO A 291 -15.86 -1.25 -24.84
C PRO A 291 -15.46 -2.59 -24.20
N THR A 292 -14.22 -3.01 -24.40
CA THR A 292 -13.67 -4.25 -23.84
C THR A 292 -13.55 -4.19 -22.32
N PHE A 293 -13.50 -2.99 -21.73
CA PHE A 293 -13.26 -2.83 -20.29
C PHE A 293 -14.46 -2.24 -19.55
N LYS A 294 -14.64 -2.68 -18.30
CA LYS A 294 -15.34 -1.95 -17.26
C LYS A 294 -14.28 -1.29 -16.37
N VAL A 295 -14.38 0.00 -16.17
CA VAL A 295 -13.49 0.81 -15.34
C VAL A 295 -14.12 1.00 -13.98
N TYR A 296 -13.34 0.83 -12.91
CA TYR A 296 -13.79 1.07 -11.54
C TYR A 296 -13.28 2.41 -11.03
N PRO A 297 -14.02 3.11 -10.14
CA PRO A 297 -13.57 4.35 -9.51
C PRO A 297 -12.24 4.15 -8.77
N ALA A 298 -11.32 5.11 -8.87
CA ALA A 298 -9.98 4.98 -8.31
C ALA A 298 -9.64 6.11 -7.32
N TYR A 299 -9.05 5.73 -6.17
CA TYR A 299 -8.52 6.65 -5.15
C TYR A 299 -6.99 6.65 -5.08
N ALA A 300 -6.34 5.60 -5.62
CA ALA A 300 -4.88 5.49 -5.67
C ALA A 300 -4.32 5.95 -7.03
N ASN A 301 -3.01 5.77 -7.25
CA ASN A 301 -2.35 6.03 -8.54
C ASN A 301 -2.47 4.84 -9.53
N PHE A 302 -3.57 4.13 -9.50
CA PHE A 302 -3.87 3.04 -10.43
C PHE A 302 -5.36 2.80 -10.55
N ILE A 303 -5.75 2.23 -11.68
CA ILE A 303 -7.13 1.96 -12.06
C ILE A 303 -7.29 0.45 -12.27
N LEU A 304 -8.29 -0.16 -11.63
CA LEU A 304 -8.70 -1.54 -11.88
C LEU A 304 -9.67 -1.59 -13.06
N LEU A 305 -9.45 -2.55 -13.95
CA LEU A 305 -10.30 -2.81 -15.11
C LEU A 305 -10.76 -4.26 -15.11
N LYS A 306 -12.05 -4.50 -15.44
CA LYS A 306 -12.54 -5.83 -15.79
C LYS A 306 -12.67 -5.98 -17.31
N ILE A 307 -12.25 -7.12 -17.81
CA ILE A 307 -12.38 -7.51 -19.22
C ILE A 307 -13.79 -8.01 -19.45
N ARG A 308 -14.53 -7.36 -20.37
CA ARG A 308 -15.93 -7.71 -20.72
C ARG A 308 -16.06 -8.64 -21.91
N ARG A 309 -14.94 -8.93 -22.57
CA ARG A 309 -14.93 -9.74 -23.79
C ARG A 309 -14.76 -11.22 -23.45
N ASP A 310 -15.77 -12.02 -23.78
CA ASP A 310 -15.76 -13.46 -23.58
C ASP A 310 -14.53 -14.12 -24.20
N GLY A 311 -13.89 -15.03 -23.46
CA GLY A 311 -12.73 -15.78 -23.89
C GLY A 311 -11.41 -15.01 -23.88
N LEU A 312 -11.42 -13.71 -23.49
CA LEU A 312 -10.20 -12.91 -23.32
C LEU A 312 -9.83 -12.87 -21.84
N THR A 313 -8.61 -13.29 -21.51
CA THR A 313 -8.10 -13.32 -20.13
C THR A 313 -7.19 -12.13 -19.83
N SER A 314 -6.94 -11.86 -18.53
CA SER A 314 -5.95 -10.87 -18.07
C SER A 314 -4.54 -11.18 -18.59
N ALA A 315 -4.17 -12.46 -18.67
CA ALA A 315 -2.91 -12.90 -19.24
C ALA A 315 -2.81 -12.60 -20.76
N ASP A 316 -3.92 -12.68 -21.51
CA ASP A 316 -3.94 -12.32 -22.93
C ASP A 316 -3.75 -10.81 -23.12
N VAL A 317 -4.42 -10.01 -22.29
CA VAL A 317 -4.28 -8.53 -22.31
C VAL A 317 -2.86 -8.13 -21.91
N PHE A 318 -2.30 -8.73 -20.85
CA PHE A 318 -0.91 -8.51 -20.44
C PHE A 318 0.05 -8.83 -21.58
N GLU A 319 -0.10 -9.99 -22.23
CA GLU A 319 0.77 -10.42 -23.32
C GLU A 319 0.67 -9.48 -24.54
N ALA A 320 -0.53 -9.01 -24.89
CA ALA A 320 -0.74 -8.06 -25.96
C ALA A 320 -0.10 -6.69 -25.68
N CYS A 321 -0.18 -6.24 -24.42
CA CYS A 321 0.42 -4.97 -23.97
C CYS A 321 1.97 -5.06 -23.94
N ILE A 322 2.52 -6.11 -23.32
CA ILE A 322 3.97 -6.22 -23.14
C ILE A 322 4.71 -6.38 -24.48
N LYS A 323 4.13 -7.06 -25.46
CA LYS A 323 4.67 -7.13 -26.83
C LYS A 323 4.75 -5.77 -27.52
N LYS A 324 4.06 -4.75 -27.00
CA LYS A 324 4.12 -3.36 -27.45
C LYS A 324 4.94 -2.46 -26.50
N GLY A 325 5.67 -3.05 -25.57
CA GLY A 325 6.45 -2.32 -24.58
C GLY A 325 5.63 -1.76 -23.41
N LEU A 326 4.36 -2.16 -23.23
CA LEU A 326 3.50 -1.66 -22.16
C LEU A 326 3.38 -2.72 -21.05
N MET A 327 4.06 -2.53 -19.94
CA MET A 327 4.03 -3.44 -18.80
C MET A 327 2.90 -3.06 -17.84
N ILE A 328 1.75 -3.70 -17.97
CA ILE A 328 0.60 -3.57 -17.07
C ILE A 328 0.65 -4.61 -15.95
N ARG A 329 -0.36 -4.65 -15.07
CA ARG A 329 -0.51 -5.70 -14.06
C ARG A 329 -1.64 -6.67 -14.41
N ASP A 330 -1.31 -7.93 -14.64
CA ASP A 330 -2.25 -9.06 -14.60
C ASP A 330 -2.67 -9.32 -13.15
N CYS A 331 -3.96 -9.22 -12.85
CA CYS A 331 -4.51 -9.37 -11.51
C CYS A 331 -4.94 -10.80 -11.17
N SER A 332 -4.71 -11.79 -12.02
CA SER A 332 -5.10 -13.19 -11.77
C SER A 332 -4.47 -13.84 -10.55
N SER A 333 -3.37 -13.27 -10.03
CA SER A 333 -2.70 -13.74 -8.82
C SER A 333 -3.25 -13.14 -7.53
N PHE A 334 -4.16 -12.16 -7.60
CA PHE A 334 -4.79 -11.62 -6.41
C PHE A 334 -5.88 -12.58 -5.91
N GLN A 335 -5.79 -12.97 -4.64
CA GLN A 335 -6.85 -13.74 -4.00
C GLN A 335 -8.18 -12.98 -4.10
N CYS A 336 -9.29 -13.67 -4.33
CA CYS A 336 -10.63 -13.12 -4.53
C CYS A 336 -10.84 -12.39 -5.87
N LEU A 337 -9.89 -12.43 -6.82
CA LEU A 337 -10.10 -12.07 -8.21
C LEU A 337 -9.84 -13.28 -9.11
N ASP A 338 -10.51 -13.29 -10.25
CA ASP A 338 -10.30 -14.26 -11.31
C ASP A 338 -9.42 -13.68 -12.44
N GLY A 339 -9.25 -14.42 -13.52
CA GLY A 339 -8.45 -14.03 -14.68
C GLY A 339 -9.07 -12.97 -15.58
N GLU A 340 -10.06 -12.20 -15.11
CA GLU A 340 -10.77 -11.17 -15.91
C GLU A 340 -10.31 -9.75 -15.56
N PHE A 341 -9.36 -9.56 -14.64
CA PHE A 341 -8.98 -8.24 -14.17
C PHE A 341 -7.53 -7.89 -14.51
N VAL A 342 -7.34 -6.63 -14.92
CA VAL A 342 -6.02 -6.00 -15.11
C VAL A 342 -5.97 -4.65 -14.37
N ARG A 343 -4.78 -4.20 -13.99
CA ARG A 343 -4.57 -2.92 -13.32
C ARG A 343 -3.55 -2.10 -14.07
N PHE A 344 -3.88 -0.83 -14.30
CA PHE A 344 -3.00 0.17 -14.90
C PHE A 344 -2.60 1.19 -13.85
N CYS A 345 -1.31 1.49 -13.74
CA CYS A 345 -0.81 2.62 -12.95
C CYS A 345 -0.80 3.91 -13.77
N ILE A 346 -0.77 5.02 -13.07
CA ILE A 346 -0.52 6.35 -13.61
C ILE A 346 0.96 6.63 -13.53
#